data_a0d693187452994b15a83b0defa5fcc8
#
_entry.id   a0d693187452994b15a83b0defa5fcc8
#
_cell.length_a   1.000
_cell.length_b   1.000
_cell.length_c   1.000
_cell.angle_alpha   90.00
_cell.angle_beta   90.00
_cell.angle_gamma   90.00
#
_symmetry.space_group_name_H-M   'P 1'
#
loop_
_entity.id
_entity.type
_entity.pdbx_description
1 polymer ?
#
loop_
_entity_poly.entity_id
_entity_poly.type
_entity_poly.pdbx_seq_one_letter_code
_entity_poly.pdbx_strand_id
1 'polypeptide(L)'
;VTTYDLVLARGRVIDPETGLDAVRDVGVNGGVIQAVSDQPLDGVTTVDATGLVVSPGFIDLHSHSMDVAGHRLQALDGVTTVLELEAGAYPVAAAYRRAEIEGRPLNYGFATSWAVARMAVLLGLDTSGDLRNDFLANIGREEWQRAASRNVVDRIVGMLERDLGDGALGIGILVGYAPRVDPAEYLSVAALAARAGLPTYTHARELVEMDPTTPVDGAEEIVRAAASTGAHMHYCHVNSTSIRHVDRVLGLVEKVRAEGSRVTTEAYPYGAGMTGVGAAFLAPELLHRRGLTPHSIGLLGAEGRIPDADTLRRVRESEPGSAAFVHLLDEDDPSQFDYIQRALTFTDAAVATDAVPLLWRSGAPDPFSWPLGPDAVTHPRTAGTYGRTLRRLVRQNGVLSLPEAVRRCTLIPADVVGSGVPTMRRKGRVQAGCDADLTVFDPETVSDRATYTETVRHSSGFVHVLVGGRFVVRDECLLPTALPGRAVRA
;
A
#
# COMPACT_ATOMS: atom_id res chain seq x y z
N VAL A 1 -15.07 -37.82 14.46
CA VAL A 1 -14.05 -36.79 14.67
C VAL A 1 -13.82 -36.16 13.30
N THR A 2 -13.93 -34.86 13.20
CA THR A 2 -13.63 -34.13 11.94
C THR A 2 -12.12 -33.98 11.83
N THR A 3 -11.54 -34.49 10.76
CA THR A 3 -10.10 -34.32 10.46
C THR A 3 -9.95 -33.15 9.51
N TYR A 4 -9.05 -32.19 9.82
CA TYR A 4 -8.74 -31.02 9.01
C TYR A 4 -7.52 -31.29 8.10
N ASP A 5 -7.46 -30.61 6.95
CA ASP A 5 -6.27 -30.68 6.07
C ASP A 5 -5.04 -30.12 6.80
N LEU A 6 -5.24 -29.05 7.57
CA LEU A 6 -4.23 -28.38 8.37
C LEU A 6 -4.82 -27.91 9.69
N VAL A 7 -4.06 -28.11 10.78
CA VAL A 7 -4.31 -27.50 12.08
C VAL A 7 -3.10 -26.69 12.51
N LEU A 8 -3.33 -25.40 12.85
CA LEU A 8 -2.38 -24.59 13.60
C LEU A 8 -2.74 -24.76 15.09
N ALA A 9 -1.92 -25.48 15.83
CA ALA A 9 -2.26 -25.90 17.18
C ALA A 9 -1.62 -25.01 18.25
N ARG A 10 -2.39 -24.69 19.30
CA ARG A 10 -1.91 -24.02 20.52
C ARG A 10 -1.32 -22.62 20.31
N GLY A 11 -1.68 -21.94 19.22
CA GLY A 11 -1.26 -20.57 18.95
C GLY A 11 -2.10 -19.54 19.72
N ARG A 12 -1.50 -18.39 20.07
CA ARG A 12 -2.25 -17.23 20.54
C ARG A 12 -3.00 -16.64 19.33
N VAL A 13 -4.27 -16.99 19.19
CA VAL A 13 -5.12 -16.50 18.11
C VAL A 13 -5.60 -15.09 18.43
N ILE A 14 -5.36 -14.15 17.50
CA ILE A 14 -5.89 -12.80 17.57
C ILE A 14 -6.85 -12.60 16.40
N ASP A 15 -8.13 -12.40 16.72
CA ASP A 15 -9.15 -11.99 15.74
C ASP A 15 -9.65 -10.60 16.08
N PRO A 16 -9.30 -9.58 15.25
CA PRO A 16 -9.58 -8.19 15.60
C PRO A 16 -11.07 -7.80 15.52
N GLU A 17 -11.90 -8.56 14.80
CA GLU A 17 -13.34 -8.27 14.68
C GLU A 17 -14.11 -8.74 15.92
N THR A 18 -13.86 -9.95 16.40
CA THR A 18 -14.53 -10.49 17.60
C THR A 18 -13.86 -10.08 18.91
N GLY A 19 -12.63 -9.54 18.83
CA GLY A 19 -11.82 -9.25 20.01
C GLY A 19 -11.20 -10.50 20.64
N LEU A 20 -11.20 -11.66 19.95
CA LEU A 20 -10.54 -12.87 20.44
C LEU A 20 -9.03 -12.63 20.56
N ASP A 21 -8.49 -12.90 21.74
CA ASP A 21 -7.05 -12.92 22.04
C ASP A 21 -6.80 -14.04 23.06
N ALA A 22 -6.62 -15.26 22.56
CA ALA A 22 -6.49 -16.44 23.42
C ALA A 22 -5.81 -17.60 22.69
N VAL A 23 -5.26 -18.54 23.47
CA VAL A 23 -4.70 -19.78 22.90
C VAL A 23 -5.81 -20.63 22.32
N ARG A 24 -5.70 -20.98 21.03
CA ARG A 24 -6.68 -21.79 20.28
C ARG A 24 -5.97 -22.67 19.25
N ASP A 25 -6.68 -23.68 18.81
CA ASP A 25 -6.38 -24.42 17.59
C ASP A 25 -7.21 -23.85 16.45
N VAL A 26 -6.60 -23.73 15.26
CA VAL A 26 -7.25 -23.28 14.02
C VAL A 26 -7.26 -24.42 13.02
N GLY A 27 -8.45 -24.92 12.67
CA GLY A 27 -8.64 -25.99 11.70
C GLY A 27 -9.03 -25.44 10.33
N VAL A 28 -8.31 -25.90 9.28
CA VAL A 28 -8.46 -25.42 7.90
C VAL A 28 -8.76 -26.60 6.97
N ASN A 29 -9.78 -26.45 6.10
CA ASN A 29 -10.06 -27.35 4.99
C ASN A 29 -10.30 -26.56 3.71
N GLY A 30 -9.71 -27.01 2.60
CA GLY A 30 -9.94 -26.42 1.28
C GLY A 30 -9.63 -24.93 1.19
N GLY A 31 -8.70 -24.43 2.02
CA GLY A 31 -8.29 -23.03 2.04
C GLY A 31 -9.22 -22.10 2.84
N VAL A 32 -10.15 -22.66 3.61
CA VAL A 32 -11.11 -21.93 4.45
C VAL A 32 -10.94 -22.37 5.90
N ILE A 33 -10.98 -21.42 6.83
CA ILE A 33 -11.01 -21.71 8.27
C ILE A 33 -12.34 -22.37 8.58
N GLN A 34 -12.33 -23.57 9.16
CA GLN A 34 -13.52 -24.31 9.53
C GLN A 34 -13.82 -24.24 11.02
N ALA A 35 -12.78 -24.13 11.84
CA ALA A 35 -12.92 -24.06 13.27
C ALA A 35 -11.82 -23.20 13.93
N VAL A 36 -12.18 -22.51 14.99
CA VAL A 36 -11.29 -21.89 15.97
C VAL A 36 -11.73 -22.45 17.33
N SER A 37 -10.91 -23.29 17.95
CA SER A 37 -11.32 -24.16 19.08
C SER A 37 -10.42 -23.99 20.29
N ASP A 38 -11.01 -24.06 21.49
CA ASP A 38 -10.30 -24.19 22.76
C ASP A 38 -9.97 -25.65 23.11
N GLN A 39 -10.50 -26.59 22.30
CA GLN A 39 -10.21 -28.02 22.39
C GLN A 39 -9.25 -28.41 21.27
N PRO A 40 -8.38 -29.42 21.49
CA PRO A 40 -7.48 -29.92 20.43
C PRO A 40 -8.25 -30.37 19.20
N LEU A 41 -7.72 -30.01 18.02
CA LEU A 41 -8.25 -30.44 16.72
C LEU A 41 -7.33 -31.48 16.08
N ASP A 42 -7.93 -32.42 15.32
CA ASP A 42 -7.20 -33.44 14.58
C ASP A 42 -6.95 -32.99 13.12
N GLY A 43 -5.70 -32.97 12.67
CA GLY A 43 -5.30 -32.57 11.34
C GLY A 43 -4.44 -33.62 10.63
N VAL A 44 -4.59 -33.70 9.29
CA VAL A 44 -3.65 -34.45 8.43
C VAL A 44 -2.24 -33.87 8.59
N THR A 45 -2.16 -32.55 8.61
CA THR A 45 -0.94 -31.80 8.96
C THR A 45 -1.23 -30.97 10.21
N THR A 46 -0.41 -31.12 11.23
CA THR A 46 -0.49 -30.27 12.44
C THR A 46 0.81 -29.49 12.60
N VAL A 47 0.69 -28.18 12.77
CA VAL A 47 1.81 -27.26 13.04
C VAL A 47 1.67 -26.74 14.43
N ASP A 48 2.68 -26.92 15.24
CA ASP A 48 2.73 -26.40 16.61
C ASP A 48 3.02 -24.90 16.57
N ALA A 49 2.08 -24.10 17.01
CA ALA A 49 2.19 -22.64 17.12
C ALA A 49 2.36 -22.17 18.59
N THR A 50 2.79 -23.06 19.49
CA THR A 50 3.00 -22.71 20.90
C THR A 50 3.98 -21.54 21.05
N GLY A 51 3.57 -20.49 21.76
CA GLY A 51 4.35 -19.26 21.93
C GLY A 51 4.27 -18.28 20.77
N LEU A 52 3.65 -18.66 19.67
CA LEU A 52 3.47 -17.80 18.49
C LEU A 52 2.07 -17.17 18.46
N VAL A 53 1.97 -16.06 17.78
CA VAL A 53 0.69 -15.42 17.43
C VAL A 53 0.21 -15.99 16.10
N VAL A 54 -1.06 -16.36 16.04
CA VAL A 54 -1.79 -16.70 14.82
C VAL A 54 -2.78 -15.56 14.58
N SER A 55 -2.51 -14.75 13.55
CA SER A 55 -3.34 -13.61 13.15
C SER A 55 -3.92 -13.80 11.75
N PRO A 56 -4.91 -13.00 11.34
CA PRO A 56 -5.21 -12.85 9.93
C PRO A 56 -3.94 -12.43 9.20
N GLY A 57 -3.79 -12.84 7.95
CA GLY A 57 -2.70 -12.37 7.09
C GLY A 57 -2.80 -10.87 6.85
N PHE A 58 -1.66 -10.20 6.82
CA PHE A 58 -1.62 -8.75 6.61
C PHE A 58 -2.08 -8.39 5.21
N ILE A 59 -2.78 -7.27 5.09
CA ILE A 59 -3.36 -6.75 3.85
C ILE A 59 -2.73 -5.41 3.55
N ASP A 60 -1.99 -5.34 2.45
CA ASP A 60 -1.39 -4.10 1.98
C ASP A 60 -2.31 -3.42 0.95
N LEU A 61 -2.82 -2.24 1.29
CA LEU A 61 -3.66 -1.43 0.41
C LEU A 61 -2.85 -0.67 -0.63
N HIS A 62 -1.54 -0.55 -0.43
CA HIS A 62 -0.72 0.38 -1.16
C HIS A 62 0.61 -0.25 -1.55
N SER A 63 0.63 -0.96 -2.65
CA SER A 63 1.86 -1.56 -3.16
C SER A 63 2.00 -1.37 -4.65
N HIS A 64 3.10 -0.76 -5.06
CA HIS A 64 3.51 -0.69 -6.47
C HIS A 64 4.39 -1.89 -6.86
N SER A 65 4.72 -2.77 -5.90
CA SER A 65 5.58 -3.95 -6.10
C SER A 65 4.72 -5.19 -6.37
N MET A 66 4.13 -5.27 -7.57
CA MET A 66 3.10 -6.22 -7.96
C MET A 66 3.63 -7.42 -8.78
N ASP A 67 4.94 -7.59 -8.91
CA ASP A 67 5.55 -8.76 -9.54
C ASP A 67 5.78 -9.90 -8.54
N VAL A 68 6.23 -11.06 -9.04
CA VAL A 68 6.44 -12.25 -8.20
C VAL A 68 7.54 -12.04 -7.16
N ALA A 69 8.62 -11.35 -7.51
CA ALA A 69 9.73 -11.09 -6.58
C ALA A 69 9.32 -10.14 -5.46
N GLY A 70 8.57 -9.08 -5.79
CA GLY A 70 8.02 -8.15 -4.83
C GLY A 70 7.03 -8.82 -3.86
N HIS A 71 6.13 -9.67 -4.38
CA HIS A 71 5.23 -10.46 -3.54
C HIS A 71 5.96 -11.42 -2.60
N ARG A 72 7.06 -12.05 -3.06
CA ARG A 72 7.89 -12.92 -2.21
C ARG A 72 8.51 -12.15 -1.05
N LEU A 73 9.02 -10.94 -1.34
CA LEU A 73 9.62 -10.09 -0.32
C LEU A 73 8.57 -9.65 0.71
N GLN A 74 7.38 -9.26 0.26
CA GLN A 74 6.27 -8.87 1.13
C GLN A 74 5.70 -10.07 1.92
N ALA A 75 5.69 -11.27 1.36
CA ALA A 75 5.30 -12.49 2.08
C ALA A 75 6.18 -12.71 3.33
N LEU A 76 7.47 -12.43 3.22
CA LEU A 76 8.43 -12.52 4.35
C LEU A 76 8.27 -11.40 5.39
N ASP A 77 7.37 -10.44 5.14
CA ASP A 77 6.92 -9.42 6.11
C ASP A 77 5.46 -9.66 6.58
N GLY A 78 4.95 -10.89 6.38
CA GLY A 78 3.65 -11.32 6.90
C GLY A 78 2.44 -10.99 6.01
N VAL A 79 2.65 -10.46 4.80
CA VAL A 79 1.57 -10.07 3.89
C VAL A 79 0.98 -11.30 3.19
N THR A 80 -0.34 -11.34 3.06
CA THR A 80 -1.08 -12.38 2.31
C THR A 80 -1.92 -11.81 1.17
N THR A 81 -2.19 -10.50 1.19
CA THR A 81 -2.96 -9.80 0.16
C THR A 81 -2.30 -8.46 -0.15
N VAL A 82 -2.00 -8.22 -1.41
CA VAL A 82 -1.32 -7.02 -1.92
C VAL A 82 -2.21 -6.34 -2.94
N LEU A 83 -2.47 -5.06 -2.75
CA LEU A 83 -3.36 -4.28 -3.61
C LEU A 83 -2.62 -3.04 -4.15
N GLU A 84 -2.71 -2.84 -5.46
CA GLU A 84 -2.23 -1.63 -6.15
C GLU A 84 -3.40 -0.66 -6.29
N LEU A 85 -3.61 0.18 -5.29
CA LEU A 85 -4.82 1.02 -5.25
C LEU A 85 -4.55 2.49 -5.57
N GLU A 86 -3.44 3.06 -5.12
CA GLU A 86 -3.17 4.49 -5.31
C GLU A 86 -2.79 4.85 -6.74
N ALA A 87 -1.74 4.25 -7.28
CA ALA A 87 -1.39 4.48 -8.68
C ALA A 87 -2.36 3.73 -9.60
N GLY A 88 -2.83 2.58 -9.16
CA GLY A 88 -3.72 1.74 -9.94
C GLY A 88 -3.04 1.13 -11.18
N ALA A 89 -3.83 0.48 -12.00
CA ALA A 89 -3.42 -0.06 -13.29
C ALA A 89 -4.38 0.39 -14.39
N TYR A 90 -3.87 0.55 -15.62
CA TYR A 90 -4.72 0.85 -16.77
C TYR A 90 -4.14 0.21 -18.04
N PRO A 91 -4.93 -0.51 -18.86
CA PRO A 91 -6.25 -1.05 -18.52
C PRO A 91 -6.16 -2.11 -17.42
N VAL A 92 -7.09 -2.08 -16.47
CA VAL A 92 -7.06 -3.00 -15.31
C VAL A 92 -7.14 -4.47 -15.72
N ALA A 93 -7.92 -4.79 -16.76
CA ALA A 93 -8.04 -6.13 -17.31
C ALA A 93 -6.69 -6.69 -17.81
N ALA A 94 -5.79 -5.86 -18.33
CA ALA A 94 -4.45 -6.29 -18.76
C ALA A 94 -3.58 -6.65 -17.55
N ALA A 95 -3.64 -5.87 -16.47
CA ALA A 95 -2.91 -6.15 -15.23
C ALA A 95 -3.37 -7.48 -14.59
N TYR A 96 -4.67 -7.73 -14.51
CA TYR A 96 -5.21 -8.99 -14.02
C TYR A 96 -4.79 -10.19 -14.88
N ARG A 97 -4.91 -10.10 -16.22
CA ARG A 97 -4.46 -11.19 -17.13
C ARG A 97 -2.98 -11.52 -16.96
N ARG A 98 -2.13 -10.49 -16.88
CA ARG A 98 -0.69 -10.71 -16.64
C ARG A 98 -0.45 -11.43 -15.32
N ALA A 99 -1.04 -10.93 -14.22
CA ALA A 99 -0.86 -11.54 -12.91
C ALA A 99 -1.36 -13.00 -12.86
N GLU A 100 -2.44 -13.31 -13.56
CA GLU A 100 -2.99 -14.66 -13.67
C GLU A 100 -2.07 -15.61 -14.46
N ILE A 101 -1.50 -15.15 -15.57
CA ILE A 101 -0.58 -15.93 -16.39
C ILE A 101 0.74 -16.20 -15.64
N GLU A 102 1.30 -15.20 -14.99
CA GLU A 102 2.57 -15.31 -14.25
C GLU A 102 2.40 -16.08 -12.93
N GLY A 103 1.18 -16.14 -12.36
CA GLY A 103 0.92 -16.60 -11.01
C GLY A 103 1.41 -15.60 -9.95
N ARG A 104 0.87 -15.70 -8.73
CA ARG A 104 1.27 -14.83 -7.61
C ARG A 104 1.38 -15.60 -6.30
N PRO A 105 2.41 -15.32 -5.48
CA PRO A 105 2.49 -15.88 -4.12
C PRO A 105 1.33 -15.43 -3.24
N LEU A 106 0.93 -14.15 -3.37
CA LEU A 106 -0.06 -13.49 -2.52
C LEU A 106 -1.33 -13.18 -3.33
N ASN A 107 -2.47 -13.03 -2.65
CA ASN A 107 -3.67 -12.47 -3.27
C ASN A 107 -3.37 -11.06 -3.78
N TYR A 108 -4.02 -10.65 -4.87
CA TYR A 108 -3.71 -9.41 -5.55
C TYR A 108 -4.95 -8.74 -6.14
N GLY A 109 -4.90 -7.43 -6.27
CA GLY A 109 -5.96 -6.65 -6.90
C GLY A 109 -5.49 -5.25 -7.29
N PHE A 110 -6.28 -4.59 -8.13
CA PHE A 110 -5.91 -3.31 -8.74
C PHE A 110 -7.09 -2.34 -8.72
N ALA A 111 -6.84 -1.05 -8.39
CA ALA A 111 -7.72 0.04 -8.77
C ALA A 111 -7.45 0.44 -10.24
N THR A 112 -8.37 1.17 -10.87
CA THR A 112 -8.08 1.82 -12.15
C THR A 112 -7.26 3.09 -11.95
N SER A 113 -6.33 3.37 -12.87
CA SER A 113 -5.40 4.51 -12.77
C SER A 113 -5.94 5.76 -13.46
N TRP A 114 -6.34 6.77 -12.67
CA TRP A 114 -6.70 8.08 -13.22
C TRP A 114 -5.52 8.74 -13.96
N ALA A 115 -4.31 8.68 -13.39
CA ALA A 115 -3.15 9.32 -13.99
C ALA A 115 -2.80 8.74 -15.37
N VAL A 116 -2.78 7.39 -15.48
CA VAL A 116 -2.46 6.72 -16.75
C VAL A 116 -3.57 6.90 -17.78
N ALA A 117 -4.84 6.82 -17.38
CA ALA A 117 -5.97 7.12 -18.26
C ALA A 117 -5.90 8.57 -18.78
N ARG A 118 -5.54 9.52 -17.92
CA ARG A 118 -5.34 10.92 -18.29
C ARG A 118 -4.17 11.11 -19.25
N MET A 119 -3.02 10.47 -18.99
CA MET A 119 -1.87 10.47 -19.89
C MET A 119 -2.24 9.87 -21.25
N ALA A 120 -2.97 8.76 -21.29
CA ALA A 120 -3.41 8.14 -22.53
C ALA A 120 -4.23 9.10 -23.40
N VAL A 121 -5.13 9.88 -22.78
CA VAL A 121 -5.94 10.87 -23.54
C VAL A 121 -5.13 12.07 -23.98
N LEU A 122 -4.29 12.63 -23.13
CA LEU A 122 -3.61 13.91 -23.38
C LEU A 122 -2.29 13.75 -24.16
N LEU A 123 -1.62 12.61 -24.02
CA LEU A 123 -0.38 12.30 -24.71
C LEU A 123 -0.59 11.37 -25.92
N GLY A 124 -1.79 10.82 -26.07
CA GLY A 124 -2.10 9.89 -27.18
C GLY A 124 -1.42 8.54 -27.04
N LEU A 125 -1.34 7.99 -25.81
CA LEU A 125 -0.72 6.68 -25.59
C LEU A 125 -1.61 5.57 -26.13
N ASP A 126 -0.98 4.50 -26.63
CA ASP A 126 -1.69 3.29 -27.07
C ASP A 126 -2.19 2.49 -25.87
N THR A 127 -3.49 2.38 -25.73
CA THR A 127 -4.15 1.65 -24.62
C THR A 127 -4.40 0.18 -24.90
N SER A 128 -3.88 -0.37 -26.00
CA SER A 128 -4.01 -1.79 -26.33
C SER A 128 -3.10 -2.69 -25.49
N GLY A 129 -2.06 -2.11 -24.89
CA GLY A 129 -1.06 -2.79 -24.05
C GLY A 129 -1.20 -2.52 -22.58
N ASP A 130 -0.19 -2.94 -21.82
CA ASP A 130 -0.03 -2.70 -20.39
C ASP A 130 0.80 -1.42 -20.18
N LEU A 131 0.16 -0.40 -19.65
CA LEU A 131 0.74 0.94 -19.46
C LEU A 131 1.44 1.16 -18.11
N ARG A 132 1.76 0.08 -17.36
CA ARG A 132 2.35 0.19 -16.00
C ARG A 132 3.63 1.04 -15.92
N ASN A 133 4.44 1.07 -16.98
CA ASN A 133 5.69 1.84 -17.04
C ASN A 133 5.51 3.25 -17.56
N ASP A 134 4.34 3.57 -18.12
CA ASP A 134 4.10 4.85 -18.80
C ASP A 134 3.99 6.00 -17.81
N PHE A 135 3.55 5.77 -16.58
CA PHE A 135 3.49 6.81 -15.56
C PHE A 135 4.86 7.42 -15.29
N LEU A 136 5.85 6.62 -14.90
CA LEU A 136 7.20 7.12 -14.60
C LEU A 136 7.90 7.68 -15.85
N ALA A 137 7.69 7.07 -17.03
CA ALA A 137 8.24 7.55 -18.29
C ALA A 137 7.72 8.94 -18.69
N ASN A 138 6.52 9.30 -18.26
CA ASN A 138 5.87 10.56 -18.61
C ASN A 138 5.66 11.51 -17.41
N ILE A 139 6.17 11.18 -16.23
CA ILE A 139 5.91 11.91 -14.97
C ILE A 139 6.23 13.40 -15.07
N GLY A 140 7.30 13.77 -15.77
CA GLY A 140 7.74 15.17 -15.94
C GLY A 140 7.03 15.95 -17.05
N ARG A 141 6.14 15.34 -17.84
CA ARG A 141 5.49 16.00 -18.96
C ARG A 141 4.35 16.92 -18.52
N GLU A 142 4.48 18.22 -18.81
CA GLU A 142 3.50 19.22 -18.39
C GLU A 142 2.11 19.04 -19.04
N GLU A 143 2.04 18.45 -20.23
CA GLU A 143 0.80 18.35 -20.99
C GLU A 143 -0.30 17.61 -20.23
N TRP A 144 0.04 16.56 -19.48
CA TRP A 144 -0.93 15.82 -18.69
C TRP A 144 -1.17 16.43 -17.30
N GLN A 145 -0.32 17.35 -16.84
CA GLN A 145 -0.41 17.97 -15.50
C GLN A 145 -1.31 19.22 -15.48
N ARG A 146 -1.75 19.72 -16.62
CA ARG A 146 -2.55 20.97 -16.75
C ARG A 146 -4.05 20.71 -16.69
N ALA A 147 -4.82 21.78 -16.47
CA ALA A 147 -6.26 21.73 -16.62
C ALA A 147 -6.67 21.24 -18.04
N ALA A 148 -7.70 20.40 -18.08
CA ALA A 148 -8.23 19.83 -19.31
C ALA A 148 -9.62 20.40 -19.65
N SER A 149 -10.00 20.36 -20.93
CA SER A 149 -11.35 20.72 -21.33
C SER A 149 -12.36 19.67 -20.85
N ARG A 150 -13.62 20.08 -20.70
CA ARG A 150 -14.70 19.19 -20.27
C ARG A 150 -14.78 17.91 -21.10
N ASN A 151 -14.68 18.00 -22.42
CA ASN A 151 -14.72 16.84 -23.30
C ASN A 151 -13.57 15.84 -23.02
N VAL A 152 -12.39 16.34 -22.65
CA VAL A 152 -11.25 15.49 -22.25
C VAL A 152 -11.54 14.82 -20.92
N VAL A 153 -12.06 15.57 -19.94
CA VAL A 153 -12.46 15.01 -18.63
C VAL A 153 -13.53 13.93 -18.79
N ASP A 154 -14.57 14.18 -19.60
CA ASP A 154 -15.64 13.22 -19.88
C ASP A 154 -15.08 11.93 -20.52
N ARG A 155 -14.08 12.03 -21.39
CA ARG A 155 -13.38 10.86 -21.96
C ARG A 155 -12.62 10.08 -20.90
N ILE A 156 -11.88 10.77 -20.03
CA ILE A 156 -11.13 10.14 -18.93
C ILE A 156 -12.10 9.41 -17.99
N VAL A 157 -13.17 10.08 -17.56
CA VAL A 157 -14.20 9.49 -16.70
C VAL A 157 -14.82 8.24 -17.35
N GLY A 158 -15.14 8.28 -18.65
CA GLY A 158 -15.67 7.12 -19.38
C GLY A 158 -14.65 5.97 -19.52
N MET A 159 -13.34 6.26 -19.53
CA MET A 159 -12.30 5.23 -19.49
C MET A 159 -12.25 4.54 -18.13
N LEU A 160 -12.28 5.31 -17.05
CA LEU A 160 -12.30 4.80 -15.67
C LEU A 160 -13.57 3.97 -15.40
N GLU A 161 -14.73 4.43 -15.89
CA GLU A 161 -16.00 3.72 -15.71
C GLU A 161 -15.99 2.32 -16.35
N ARG A 162 -15.36 2.18 -17.53
CA ARG A 162 -15.18 0.85 -18.15
C ARG A 162 -14.28 -0.06 -17.31
N ASP A 163 -13.18 0.44 -16.79
CA ASP A 163 -12.26 -0.33 -15.95
C ASP A 163 -12.91 -0.76 -14.62
N LEU A 164 -13.79 0.09 -14.04
CA LEU A 164 -14.58 -0.31 -12.87
C LEU A 164 -15.49 -1.50 -13.23
N GLY A 165 -16.10 -1.52 -14.43
CA GLY A 165 -16.85 -2.65 -14.95
C GLY A 165 -16.01 -3.90 -15.20
N ASP A 166 -14.72 -3.77 -15.43
CA ASP A 166 -13.77 -4.87 -15.61
C ASP A 166 -13.20 -5.42 -14.29
N GLY A 167 -13.72 -4.94 -13.15
CA GLY A 167 -13.40 -5.44 -11.81
C GLY A 167 -12.31 -4.68 -11.06
N ALA A 168 -12.10 -3.40 -11.39
CA ALA A 168 -11.22 -2.53 -10.60
C ALA A 168 -11.80 -2.30 -9.20
N LEU A 169 -10.92 -2.26 -8.19
CA LEU A 169 -11.27 -2.14 -6.77
C LEU A 169 -11.61 -0.70 -6.33
N GLY A 170 -11.69 0.22 -7.27
CA GLY A 170 -11.90 1.64 -7.07
C GLY A 170 -11.05 2.45 -8.03
N ILE A 171 -10.81 3.72 -7.70
CA ILE A 171 -10.07 4.65 -8.57
C ILE A 171 -8.85 5.18 -7.82
N GLY A 172 -7.65 4.89 -8.34
CA GLY A 172 -6.40 5.47 -7.88
C GLY A 172 -6.19 6.86 -8.49
N ILE A 173 -5.90 7.85 -7.66
CA ILE A 173 -5.81 9.26 -8.08
C ILE A 173 -4.50 9.89 -7.60
N LEU A 174 -3.56 10.05 -8.50
CA LEU A 174 -2.26 10.68 -8.26
C LEU A 174 -2.30 12.19 -8.49
N VAL A 175 -3.26 12.90 -7.86
CA VAL A 175 -3.45 14.34 -8.12
C VAL A 175 -2.27 15.20 -7.66
N GLY A 176 -1.51 14.76 -6.65
CA GLY A 176 -0.28 15.43 -6.21
C GLY A 176 0.79 15.52 -7.29
N TYR A 177 0.78 14.61 -8.27
CA TYR A 177 1.70 14.65 -9.42
C TYR A 177 1.22 15.56 -10.55
N ALA A 178 -0.03 16.00 -10.53
CA ALA A 178 -0.63 16.92 -11.49
C ALA A 178 -1.26 18.13 -10.77
N PRO A 179 -0.46 18.96 -10.08
CA PRO A 179 -0.95 19.96 -9.15
C PRO A 179 -1.82 21.06 -9.79
N ARG A 180 -1.78 21.21 -11.11
CA ARG A 180 -2.53 22.24 -11.86
C ARG A 180 -3.80 21.71 -12.51
N VAL A 181 -4.19 20.47 -12.23
CA VAL A 181 -5.47 19.90 -12.68
C VAL A 181 -6.62 20.66 -12.00
N ASP A 182 -7.68 20.92 -12.77
CA ASP A 182 -8.87 21.60 -12.25
C ASP A 182 -9.52 20.75 -11.12
N PRO A 183 -9.77 21.30 -9.94
CA PRO A 183 -10.49 20.59 -8.87
C PRO A 183 -11.86 20.01 -9.31
N ALA A 184 -12.50 20.59 -10.32
CA ALA A 184 -13.74 20.05 -10.88
C ALA A 184 -13.56 18.67 -11.54
N GLU A 185 -12.37 18.39 -12.11
CA GLU A 185 -12.06 17.04 -12.61
C GLU A 185 -11.97 16.05 -11.49
N TYR A 186 -11.24 16.38 -10.41
CA TYR A 186 -11.16 15.53 -9.20
C TYR A 186 -12.54 15.20 -8.64
N LEU A 187 -13.42 16.21 -8.54
CA LEU A 187 -14.77 16.03 -8.08
C LEU A 187 -15.61 15.13 -9.01
N SER A 188 -15.39 15.22 -10.32
CA SER A 188 -16.06 14.36 -11.31
C SER A 188 -15.66 12.89 -11.16
N VAL A 189 -14.38 12.63 -10.85
CA VAL A 189 -13.84 11.28 -10.59
C VAL A 189 -14.38 10.74 -9.27
N ALA A 190 -14.43 11.55 -8.21
CA ALA A 190 -15.03 11.18 -6.92
C ALA A 190 -16.52 10.84 -7.08
N ALA A 191 -17.26 11.63 -7.87
CA ALA A 191 -18.68 11.34 -8.17
C ALA A 191 -18.86 10.03 -8.95
N LEU A 192 -17.94 9.65 -9.86
CA LEU A 192 -17.96 8.35 -10.51
C LEU A 192 -17.77 7.22 -9.48
N ALA A 193 -16.78 7.32 -8.60
CA ALA A 193 -16.54 6.33 -7.55
C ALA A 193 -17.78 6.15 -6.65
N ALA A 194 -18.41 7.26 -6.24
CA ALA A 194 -19.64 7.23 -5.46
C ALA A 194 -20.77 6.46 -6.17
N ARG A 195 -20.99 6.71 -7.48
CA ARG A 195 -22.00 5.99 -8.26
C ARG A 195 -21.70 4.49 -8.38
N ALA A 196 -20.40 4.14 -8.47
CA ALA A 196 -19.96 2.75 -8.52
C ALA A 196 -20.02 2.04 -7.15
N GLY A 197 -20.19 2.78 -6.05
CA GLY A 197 -20.13 2.22 -4.69
C GLY A 197 -18.71 1.76 -4.29
N LEU A 198 -17.67 2.29 -4.93
CA LEU A 198 -16.27 1.92 -4.75
C LEU A 198 -15.45 3.11 -4.22
N PRO A 199 -14.35 2.86 -3.48
CA PRO A 199 -13.50 3.94 -2.96
C PRO A 199 -12.69 4.64 -4.05
N THR A 200 -12.22 5.86 -3.72
CA THR A 200 -11.03 6.45 -4.34
C THR A 200 -9.83 6.27 -3.42
N TYR A 201 -8.63 6.19 -4.00
CA TYR A 201 -7.35 6.12 -3.28
C TYR A 201 -6.48 7.27 -3.78
N THR A 202 -6.23 8.26 -2.90
CA THR A 202 -5.71 9.55 -3.35
C THR A 202 -4.34 9.86 -2.79
N HIS A 203 -3.34 10.02 -3.69
CA HIS A 203 -2.16 10.81 -3.41
C HIS A 203 -2.55 12.28 -3.45
N ALA A 204 -2.63 12.90 -2.28
CA ALA A 204 -3.15 14.25 -2.14
C ALA A 204 -2.31 15.28 -2.91
N ARG A 205 -2.98 16.30 -3.42
CA ARG A 205 -2.35 17.53 -3.85
C ARG A 205 -1.61 18.19 -2.67
N GLU A 206 -0.67 19.08 -2.96
CA GLU A 206 0.06 19.81 -1.92
C GLU A 206 -0.87 20.57 -0.97
N LEU A 207 -0.46 20.63 0.28
CA LEU A 207 -1.05 21.55 1.25
C LEU A 207 -0.65 22.99 0.92
N VAL A 208 -1.50 23.96 1.26
CA VAL A 208 -1.22 25.39 1.01
C VAL A 208 0.04 25.88 1.71
N GLU A 209 0.45 25.26 2.80
CA GLU A 209 1.70 25.56 3.50
C GLU A 209 2.93 25.14 2.68
N MET A 210 2.79 24.12 1.86
CA MET A 210 3.87 23.58 1.05
C MET A 210 3.88 24.17 -0.36
N ASP A 211 2.71 24.42 -0.94
CA ASP A 211 2.57 25.14 -2.22
C ASP A 211 1.39 26.14 -2.15
N PRO A 212 1.66 27.42 -1.82
CA PRO A 212 0.61 28.45 -1.80
C PRO A 212 -0.01 28.76 -3.17
N THR A 213 0.54 28.23 -4.26
CA THR A 213 0.01 28.38 -5.61
C THR A 213 -0.93 27.25 -6.01
N THR A 214 -1.12 26.25 -5.12
CA THR A 214 -2.07 25.17 -5.34
C THR A 214 -3.49 25.72 -5.55
N PRO A 215 -4.26 25.20 -6.51
CA PRO A 215 -5.62 25.69 -6.75
C PRO A 215 -6.59 25.41 -5.60
N VAL A 216 -6.27 24.42 -4.78
CA VAL A 216 -7.00 24.01 -3.58
C VAL A 216 -6.05 23.27 -2.64
N ASP A 217 -6.23 23.39 -1.33
CA ASP A 217 -5.50 22.59 -0.34
C ASP A 217 -5.83 21.11 -0.53
N GLY A 218 -4.79 20.27 -0.58
CA GLY A 218 -4.97 18.84 -0.92
C GLY A 218 -5.79 18.06 0.10
N ALA A 219 -5.68 18.39 1.39
CA ALA A 219 -6.50 17.75 2.42
C ALA A 219 -7.96 18.24 2.35
N GLU A 220 -8.18 19.54 2.14
CA GLU A 220 -9.52 20.08 1.94
C GLU A 220 -10.20 19.54 0.68
N GLU A 221 -9.45 19.31 -0.41
CA GLU A 221 -9.98 18.74 -1.66
C GLU A 221 -10.61 17.36 -1.40
N ILE A 222 -9.91 16.49 -0.67
CA ILE A 222 -10.38 15.15 -0.32
C ILE A 222 -11.64 15.20 0.56
N VAL A 223 -11.61 15.96 1.66
CA VAL A 223 -12.74 16.00 2.60
C VAL A 223 -13.97 16.67 1.99
N ARG A 224 -13.79 17.70 1.14
CA ARG A 224 -14.88 18.34 0.39
C ARG A 224 -15.49 17.42 -0.66
N ALA A 225 -14.65 16.62 -1.36
CA ALA A 225 -15.14 15.64 -2.32
C ALA A 225 -15.99 14.56 -1.61
N ALA A 226 -15.54 14.05 -0.45
CA ALA A 226 -16.33 13.12 0.35
C ALA A 226 -17.69 13.72 0.74
N ALA A 227 -17.70 14.93 1.27
CA ALA A 227 -18.93 15.61 1.73
C ALA A 227 -19.90 15.92 0.58
N SER A 228 -19.40 16.33 -0.59
CA SER A 228 -20.23 16.77 -1.70
C SER A 228 -20.73 15.66 -2.60
N THR A 229 -20.01 14.54 -2.70
CA THR A 229 -20.36 13.40 -3.59
C THR A 229 -20.89 12.18 -2.86
N GLY A 230 -20.64 12.06 -1.55
CA GLY A 230 -20.88 10.85 -0.78
C GLY A 230 -19.89 9.72 -1.08
N ALA A 231 -18.81 9.98 -1.81
CA ALA A 231 -17.79 8.99 -2.11
C ALA A 231 -17.04 8.56 -0.84
N HIS A 232 -16.64 7.28 -0.80
CA HIS A 232 -15.63 6.83 0.16
C HIS A 232 -14.27 7.27 -0.35
N MET A 233 -13.67 8.26 0.32
CA MET A 233 -12.35 8.78 -0.02
C MET A 233 -11.30 8.16 0.89
N HIS A 234 -10.29 7.49 0.32
CA HIS A 234 -9.13 6.99 1.05
C HIS A 234 -7.94 7.91 0.82
N TYR A 235 -7.43 8.51 1.90
CA TYR A 235 -6.28 9.40 1.89
C TYR A 235 -5.01 8.56 2.07
N CYS A 236 -4.25 8.38 1.00
CA CYS A 236 -3.03 7.56 0.99
C CYS A 236 -1.90 8.22 1.79
N HIS A 237 -1.09 7.39 2.45
CA HIS A 237 0.15 7.74 3.18
C HIS A 237 0.15 9.15 3.79
N VAL A 238 -0.85 9.44 4.61
CA VAL A 238 -1.05 10.78 5.19
C VAL A 238 0.18 11.33 5.92
N ASN A 239 1.06 10.45 6.45
CA ASN A 239 2.32 10.83 7.08
C ASN A 239 3.30 11.55 6.14
N SER A 240 3.39 11.15 4.86
CA SER A 240 4.34 11.74 3.90
C SER A 240 3.80 12.95 3.16
N THR A 241 2.50 13.04 2.96
CA THR A 241 1.86 14.19 2.30
C THR A 241 1.58 15.33 3.26
N SER A 242 1.40 15.07 4.56
CA SER A 242 1.18 16.11 5.57
C SER A 242 2.45 16.48 6.34
N ILE A 243 3.43 15.60 6.47
CA ILE A 243 4.69 15.79 7.20
C ILE A 243 4.44 16.40 8.60
N ARG A 244 4.87 17.65 8.83
CA ARG A 244 4.70 18.38 10.11
C ARG A 244 3.30 18.97 10.31
N HIS A 245 2.44 18.94 9.28
CA HIS A 245 1.07 19.46 9.31
C HIS A 245 0.04 18.35 9.58
N VAL A 246 0.49 17.17 10.03
CA VAL A 246 -0.35 15.98 10.21
C VAL A 246 -1.55 16.24 11.12
N ASP A 247 -1.40 16.98 12.22
CA ASP A 247 -2.49 17.27 13.15
C ASP A 247 -3.62 18.07 12.50
N ARG A 248 -3.28 19.07 11.65
CA ARG A 248 -4.27 19.83 10.89
C ARG A 248 -5.05 18.93 9.93
N VAL A 249 -4.33 18.09 9.20
CA VAL A 249 -4.93 17.19 8.23
C VAL A 249 -5.84 16.17 8.91
N LEU A 250 -5.37 15.54 9.99
CA LEU A 250 -6.15 14.56 10.74
C LEU A 250 -7.38 15.21 11.38
N GLY A 251 -7.26 16.45 11.88
CA GLY A 251 -8.39 17.22 12.41
C GLY A 251 -9.47 17.52 11.35
N LEU A 252 -9.08 17.77 10.08
CA LEU A 252 -10.05 17.91 8.98
C LEU A 252 -10.76 16.58 8.68
N VAL A 253 -10.02 15.47 8.68
CA VAL A 253 -10.61 14.13 8.48
C VAL A 253 -11.57 13.78 9.60
N GLU A 254 -11.20 14.03 10.86
CA GLU A 254 -12.04 13.76 12.02
C GLU A 254 -13.34 14.57 11.96
N LYS A 255 -13.25 15.87 11.64
CA LYS A 255 -14.40 16.74 11.49
C LYS A 255 -15.40 16.22 10.45
N VAL A 256 -14.94 15.90 9.25
CA VAL A 256 -15.83 15.45 8.18
C VAL A 256 -16.41 14.06 8.43
N ARG A 257 -15.69 13.20 9.16
CA ARG A 257 -16.23 11.92 9.66
C ARG A 257 -17.37 12.14 10.66
N ALA A 258 -17.20 13.08 11.60
CA ALA A 258 -18.23 13.44 12.57
C ALA A 258 -19.50 14.02 11.88
N GLU A 259 -19.35 14.63 10.70
CA GLU A 259 -20.43 15.12 9.86
C GLU A 259 -21.07 14.02 8.96
N GLY A 260 -20.60 12.77 9.08
CA GLY A 260 -21.16 11.59 8.39
C GLY A 260 -20.50 11.22 7.06
N SER A 261 -19.43 11.90 6.65
CA SER A 261 -18.69 11.54 5.43
C SER A 261 -17.72 10.40 5.68
N ARG A 262 -17.49 9.57 4.66
CA ARG A 262 -16.57 8.45 4.75
C ARG A 262 -15.20 8.80 4.19
N VAL A 263 -14.28 9.12 5.08
CA VAL A 263 -12.86 9.34 4.75
C VAL A 263 -12.01 8.38 5.58
N THR A 264 -11.17 7.57 4.96
CA THR A 264 -10.23 6.66 5.61
C THR A 264 -8.80 7.08 5.32
N THR A 265 -7.85 6.64 6.14
CA THR A 265 -6.44 7.03 6.02
C THR A 265 -5.53 5.81 6.16
N GLU A 266 -4.34 5.93 5.62
CA GLU A 266 -3.25 5.00 5.84
C GLU A 266 -1.93 5.73 6.10
N ALA A 267 -0.98 5.02 6.69
CA ALA A 267 0.38 5.51 6.92
C ALA A 267 1.39 4.35 6.99
N TYR A 268 2.67 4.68 6.84
CA TYR A 268 3.79 3.74 6.99
C TYR A 268 4.84 4.26 7.99
N PRO A 269 5.59 3.35 8.68
CA PRO A 269 6.48 3.73 9.79
C PRO A 269 7.89 4.13 9.33
N TYR A 270 7.99 4.93 8.24
CA TYR A 270 9.26 5.40 7.69
C TYR A 270 9.24 6.91 7.48
N GLY A 271 10.40 7.54 7.68
CA GLY A 271 10.60 8.97 7.47
C GLY A 271 10.90 9.36 6.02
N ALA A 272 11.22 8.40 5.16
CA ALA A 272 11.46 8.65 3.75
C ALA A 272 10.33 8.08 2.88
N GLY A 273 9.99 8.82 1.82
CA GLY A 273 9.20 8.35 0.69
C GLY A 273 10.08 7.99 -0.50
N MET A 274 9.48 7.49 -1.58
CA MET A 274 10.15 7.25 -2.85
C MET A 274 9.24 7.60 -4.02
N THR A 275 9.82 8.26 -5.03
CA THR A 275 9.09 8.69 -6.23
C THR A 275 10.03 8.86 -7.42
N GLY A 276 9.51 9.15 -8.62
CA GLY A 276 10.33 9.67 -9.72
C GLY A 276 10.82 11.09 -9.44
N VAL A 277 12.09 11.35 -9.67
CA VAL A 277 12.72 12.66 -9.36
C VAL A 277 12.06 13.82 -10.10
N GLY A 278 11.38 13.54 -11.23
CA GLY A 278 10.60 14.51 -12.02
C GLY A 278 9.29 14.97 -11.40
N ALA A 279 8.86 14.40 -10.27
CA ALA A 279 7.63 14.79 -9.59
C ALA A 279 7.57 16.31 -9.36
N ALA A 280 6.41 16.92 -9.60
CA ALA A 280 6.24 18.38 -9.55
C ALA A 280 6.64 18.97 -8.19
N PHE A 281 6.28 18.29 -7.10
CA PHE A 281 6.57 18.70 -5.72
C PHE A 281 8.05 18.60 -5.32
N LEU A 282 8.92 17.98 -6.14
CA LEU A 282 10.38 17.97 -5.97
C LEU A 282 11.09 19.11 -6.74
N ALA A 283 10.34 20.08 -7.24
CA ALA A 283 10.96 21.27 -7.83
C ALA A 283 11.86 21.97 -6.80
N PRO A 284 13.13 22.31 -7.15
CA PRO A 284 14.08 22.88 -6.19
C PRO A 284 13.56 24.12 -5.44
N GLU A 285 12.68 24.89 -6.10
CA GLU A 285 12.07 26.11 -5.56
C GLU A 285 11.05 25.84 -4.46
N LEU A 286 10.48 24.61 -4.41
CA LEU A 286 9.46 24.23 -3.44
C LEU A 286 10.02 23.48 -2.22
N LEU A 287 11.22 22.88 -2.32
CA LEU A 287 11.79 22.00 -1.29
C LEU A 287 11.82 22.65 0.10
N HIS A 288 12.24 23.93 0.16
CA HIS A 288 12.38 24.64 1.45
C HIS A 288 11.07 24.76 2.23
N ARG A 289 9.92 24.80 1.55
CA ARG A 289 8.60 24.86 2.17
C ARG A 289 8.21 23.56 2.88
N ARG A 290 8.75 22.45 2.39
CA ARG A 290 8.63 21.14 3.03
C ARG A 290 9.69 20.92 4.13
N GLY A 291 10.58 21.90 4.35
CA GLY A 291 11.75 21.74 5.21
C GLY A 291 12.82 20.86 4.60
N LEU A 292 12.84 20.73 3.28
CA LEU A 292 13.79 19.90 2.53
C LEU A 292 14.84 20.76 1.81
N THR A 293 15.94 20.10 1.47
CA THR A 293 17.00 20.62 0.59
C THR A 293 17.28 19.57 -0.48
N PRO A 294 18.04 19.87 -1.54
CA PRO A 294 18.49 18.84 -2.48
C PRO A 294 19.18 17.66 -1.78
N HIS A 295 19.87 17.92 -0.67
CA HIS A 295 20.52 16.89 0.16
C HIS A 295 19.53 15.92 0.88
N SER A 296 18.24 16.25 0.91
CA SER A 296 17.20 15.34 1.37
C SER A 296 16.86 14.26 0.34
N ILE A 297 17.40 14.36 -0.89
CA ILE A 297 17.07 13.48 -2.02
C ILE A 297 18.31 12.64 -2.38
N GLY A 298 18.12 11.32 -2.49
CA GLY A 298 19.10 10.38 -2.98
C GLY A 298 18.51 9.55 -4.13
N LEU A 299 19.26 9.36 -5.22
CA LEU A 299 18.79 8.50 -6.32
C LEU A 299 19.00 7.04 -5.96
N LEU A 300 18.01 6.19 -6.26
CA LEU A 300 18.11 4.75 -6.02
C LEU A 300 19.23 4.15 -6.89
N GLY A 301 20.13 3.42 -6.27
CA GLY A 301 21.27 2.80 -6.94
C GLY A 301 22.47 3.71 -7.18
N ALA A 302 22.36 5.01 -6.90
CA ALA A 302 23.49 5.92 -6.89
C ALA A 302 24.10 6.08 -5.48
N GLU A 303 25.36 6.44 -5.41
CA GLU A 303 26.00 6.78 -4.14
C GLU A 303 25.74 8.24 -3.77
N GLY A 304 25.42 8.47 -2.49
CA GLY A 304 25.27 9.80 -1.91
C GLY A 304 23.92 10.47 -2.18
N ARG A 305 23.86 11.74 -1.83
CA ARG A 305 22.69 12.62 -1.93
C ARG A 305 22.92 13.67 -3.00
N ILE A 306 21.85 14.23 -3.56
CA ILE A 306 21.94 15.33 -4.53
C ILE A 306 22.56 16.55 -3.84
N PRO A 307 23.71 17.08 -4.35
CA PRO A 307 24.49 18.07 -3.61
C PRO A 307 23.87 19.48 -3.63
N ASP A 308 23.18 19.84 -4.72
CA ASP A 308 22.68 21.19 -4.93
C ASP A 308 21.47 21.26 -5.88
N ALA A 309 20.84 22.45 -5.95
CA ALA A 309 19.66 22.69 -6.76
C ALA A 309 19.92 22.56 -8.28
N ASP A 310 21.12 22.90 -8.75
CA ASP A 310 21.46 22.82 -10.18
C ASP A 310 21.60 21.38 -10.64
N THR A 311 22.19 20.54 -9.79
CA THR A 311 22.25 19.09 -10.03
C THR A 311 20.85 18.48 -10.01
N LEU A 312 19.99 18.88 -9.07
CA LEU A 312 18.61 18.42 -9.04
C LEU A 312 17.86 18.82 -10.32
N ARG A 313 17.98 20.06 -10.81
CA ARG A 313 17.38 20.51 -12.08
C ARG A 313 17.83 19.64 -13.25
N ARG A 314 19.14 19.44 -13.40
CA ARG A 314 19.71 18.62 -14.49
C ARG A 314 19.14 17.19 -14.48
N VAL A 315 19.10 16.52 -13.32
CA VAL A 315 18.58 15.14 -13.21
C VAL A 315 17.08 15.11 -13.55
N ARG A 316 16.32 16.09 -13.04
CA ARG A 316 14.88 16.19 -13.34
C ARG A 316 14.58 16.41 -14.83
N GLU A 317 15.45 17.10 -15.56
CA GLU A 317 15.33 17.35 -17.00
C GLU A 317 15.78 16.13 -17.83
N SER A 318 16.90 15.49 -17.45
CA SER A 318 17.47 14.38 -18.23
C SER A 318 16.82 13.03 -17.97
N GLU A 319 16.45 12.76 -16.70
CA GLU A 319 15.96 11.45 -16.25
C GLU A 319 14.81 11.59 -15.23
N PRO A 320 13.68 12.22 -15.62
CA PRO A 320 12.59 12.53 -14.67
C PRO A 320 11.97 11.29 -14.02
N GLY A 321 12.06 10.13 -14.67
CA GLY A 321 11.58 8.85 -14.13
C GLY A 321 12.52 8.15 -13.14
N SER A 322 13.75 8.67 -12.94
CA SER A 322 14.71 8.06 -12.01
C SER A 322 14.14 8.03 -10.60
N ALA A 323 14.18 6.84 -9.99
CA ALA A 323 13.66 6.62 -8.65
C ALA A 323 14.53 7.34 -7.60
N ALA A 324 13.88 8.09 -6.71
CA ALA A 324 14.53 8.90 -5.70
C ALA A 324 13.95 8.65 -4.31
N PHE A 325 14.83 8.39 -3.34
CA PHE A 325 14.49 8.51 -1.92
C PHE A 325 14.33 9.98 -1.55
N VAL A 326 13.26 10.30 -0.85
CA VAL A 326 13.01 11.64 -0.31
C VAL A 326 12.90 11.54 1.20
N HIS A 327 13.92 11.97 1.92
CA HIS A 327 13.93 11.95 3.39
C HIS A 327 13.14 13.16 3.91
N LEU A 328 11.88 12.91 4.24
CA LEU A 328 10.90 13.91 4.68
C LEU A 328 11.06 14.25 6.16
N LEU A 329 11.33 13.22 6.97
CA LEU A 329 11.49 13.29 8.42
C LEU A 329 12.67 12.39 8.82
N ASP A 330 13.41 12.79 9.85
CA ASP A 330 14.38 11.94 10.50
C ASP A 330 13.66 10.98 11.45
N GLU A 331 13.60 9.72 11.08
CA GLU A 331 12.90 8.69 11.86
C GLU A 331 13.66 8.24 13.12
N ASP A 332 14.92 8.62 13.27
CA ASP A 332 15.73 8.37 14.45
C ASP A 332 15.66 9.55 15.46
N ASP A 333 15.16 10.71 15.03
CA ASP A 333 14.77 11.81 15.92
C ASP A 333 13.36 11.56 16.48
N PRO A 334 13.23 11.33 17.82
CA PRO A 334 11.92 11.06 18.43
C PRO A 334 10.88 12.14 18.16
N SER A 335 11.30 13.42 18.07
CA SER A 335 10.38 14.55 17.84
C SER A 335 9.82 14.54 16.41
N GLN A 336 10.58 14.06 15.44
CA GLN A 336 10.13 13.93 14.06
C GLN A 336 9.37 12.62 13.84
N PHE A 337 9.80 11.54 14.47
CA PHE A 337 9.05 10.28 14.44
C PHE A 337 7.65 10.41 15.05
N ASP A 338 7.44 11.31 15.99
CA ASP A 338 6.13 11.57 16.60
C ASP A 338 5.07 11.97 15.55
N TYR A 339 5.43 12.73 14.49
CA TYR A 339 4.51 13.03 13.39
C TYR A 339 4.06 11.76 12.65
N ILE A 340 4.99 10.83 12.39
CA ILE A 340 4.70 9.54 11.76
C ILE A 340 3.82 8.70 12.68
N GLN A 341 4.15 8.66 13.97
CA GLN A 341 3.41 7.92 14.98
C GLN A 341 1.96 8.40 15.11
N ARG A 342 1.71 9.71 15.09
CA ARG A 342 0.36 10.31 15.10
C ARG A 342 -0.46 9.85 13.90
N ALA A 343 0.11 9.81 12.70
CA ALA A 343 -0.57 9.30 11.52
C ALA A 343 -0.94 7.82 11.67
N LEU A 344 0.00 6.99 12.18
CA LEU A 344 -0.20 5.55 12.37
C LEU A 344 -1.17 5.22 13.50
N THR A 345 -1.27 6.06 14.53
CA THR A 345 -2.17 5.86 15.68
C THR A 345 -3.50 6.58 15.55
N PHE A 346 -3.71 7.35 14.48
CA PHE A 346 -4.99 8.00 14.22
C PHE A 346 -6.13 6.97 14.16
N THR A 347 -7.33 7.39 14.56
CA THR A 347 -8.50 6.52 14.63
C THR A 347 -8.75 5.82 13.30
N ASP A 348 -8.73 4.49 13.31
CA ASP A 348 -8.94 3.63 12.13
C ASP A 348 -7.99 3.92 10.94
N ALA A 349 -6.78 4.37 11.21
CA ALA A 349 -5.75 4.44 10.18
C ALA A 349 -5.24 3.02 9.86
N ALA A 350 -5.17 2.66 8.59
CA ALA A 350 -4.54 1.43 8.14
C ALA A 350 -3.00 1.58 8.16
N VAL A 351 -2.30 0.46 8.36
CA VAL A 351 -0.88 0.36 8.02
C VAL A 351 -0.79 -0.12 6.58
N ALA A 352 -0.08 0.61 5.75
CA ALA A 352 0.20 0.24 4.36
C ALA A 352 1.70 0.42 4.07
N THR A 353 2.20 -0.16 3.00
CA THR A 353 3.65 -0.13 2.74
C THR A 353 4.07 1.03 1.84
N ASP A 354 3.25 1.42 0.88
CA ASP A 354 3.65 2.23 -0.27
C ASP A 354 4.90 1.60 -0.93
N ALA A 355 4.86 0.24 -1.02
CA ALA A 355 5.97 -0.56 -1.54
C ALA A 355 6.28 -0.17 -2.98
N VAL A 356 7.56 -0.04 -3.28
CA VAL A 356 8.02 0.30 -4.63
C VAL A 356 8.52 -0.92 -5.37
N PRO A 357 8.44 -0.95 -6.72
CA PRO A 357 8.95 -2.06 -7.51
C PRO A 357 10.42 -2.34 -7.22
N LEU A 358 10.80 -3.62 -7.30
CA LEU A 358 12.20 -4.00 -7.33
C LEU A 358 12.86 -3.47 -8.61
N LEU A 359 14.04 -2.90 -8.46
CA LEU A 359 14.92 -2.49 -9.56
C LEU A 359 16.21 -3.29 -9.48
N TRP A 360 16.85 -3.51 -10.60
CA TRP A 360 18.15 -4.18 -10.69
C TRP A 360 19.19 -3.22 -11.25
N ARG A 361 20.29 -3.03 -10.52
CA ARG A 361 21.38 -2.13 -10.94
C ARG A 361 22.01 -2.58 -12.26
N SER A 362 21.99 -3.88 -12.55
CA SER A 362 22.43 -4.45 -13.81
C SER A 362 21.50 -4.15 -14.99
N GLY A 363 20.31 -3.60 -14.75
CA GLY A 363 19.31 -3.29 -15.76
C GLY A 363 18.55 -4.48 -16.33
N ALA A 364 18.81 -5.70 -15.87
CA ALA A 364 18.15 -6.92 -16.33
C ALA A 364 17.25 -7.50 -15.20
N PRO A 365 15.97 -7.13 -15.14
CA PRO A 365 15.08 -7.64 -14.11
C PRO A 365 14.80 -9.13 -14.32
N ASP A 366 14.90 -9.91 -13.25
CA ASP A 366 14.38 -11.27 -13.18
C ASP A 366 13.34 -11.37 -12.05
N PRO A 367 12.06 -11.07 -12.36
CA PRO A 367 10.99 -11.04 -11.36
C PRO A 367 10.67 -12.43 -10.78
N PHE A 368 11.24 -13.49 -11.33
CA PHE A 368 11.05 -14.88 -10.86
C PHE A 368 12.25 -15.41 -10.06
N SER A 369 13.38 -14.68 -10.05
CA SER A 369 14.57 -15.12 -9.31
C SER A 369 14.36 -15.09 -7.80
N TRP A 370 14.87 -16.10 -7.13
CA TRP A 370 14.96 -16.17 -5.68
C TRP A 370 16.09 -17.11 -5.24
N PRO A 371 16.93 -16.75 -4.26
CA PRO A 371 16.94 -15.46 -3.54
C PRO A 371 17.30 -14.28 -4.44
N LEU A 372 16.93 -13.05 -3.99
CA LEU A 372 17.26 -11.83 -4.71
C LEU A 372 18.78 -11.63 -4.75
N GLY A 373 19.30 -11.31 -5.91
CA GLY A 373 20.71 -10.99 -6.10
C GLY A 373 21.13 -9.68 -5.40
N PRO A 374 22.44 -9.45 -5.24
CA PRO A 374 22.96 -8.26 -4.55
C PRO A 374 22.74 -6.95 -5.31
N ASP A 375 22.34 -7.03 -6.57
CA ASP A 375 22.01 -5.89 -7.43
C ASP A 375 20.53 -5.47 -7.35
N ALA A 376 19.67 -6.28 -6.72
CA ALA A 376 18.29 -5.94 -6.49
C ALA A 376 18.17 -4.84 -5.41
N VAL A 377 17.40 -3.80 -5.71
CA VAL A 377 17.19 -2.66 -4.82
C VAL A 377 15.73 -2.24 -4.83
N THR A 378 15.26 -1.72 -3.69
CA THR A 378 13.92 -1.17 -3.51
C THR A 378 13.95 -0.16 -2.36
N HIS A 379 12.80 0.26 -1.84
CA HIS A 379 12.74 0.99 -0.57
C HIS A 379 12.63 -0.01 0.61
N PRO A 380 13.24 0.26 1.79
CA PRO A 380 13.14 -0.63 2.97
C PRO A 380 11.71 -0.96 3.36
N ARG A 381 10.75 -0.06 3.11
CA ARG A 381 9.33 -0.27 3.41
C ARG A 381 8.70 -1.42 2.61
N THR A 382 9.23 -1.77 1.44
CA THR A 382 8.79 -2.93 0.66
C THR A 382 9.03 -4.25 1.38
N ALA A 383 10.07 -4.30 2.23
CA ALA A 383 10.54 -5.53 2.88
C ALA A 383 10.25 -5.59 4.39
N GLY A 384 9.81 -4.49 5.02
CA GLY A 384 9.82 -4.43 6.48
C GLY A 384 8.79 -3.56 7.17
N THR A 385 7.75 -3.08 6.49
CA THR A 385 6.74 -2.19 7.08
C THR A 385 6.00 -2.84 8.26
N TYR A 386 5.60 -4.07 8.13
CA TYR A 386 4.81 -4.76 9.16
C TYR A 386 5.70 -5.22 10.32
N GLY A 387 6.86 -5.78 10.02
CA GLY A 387 7.86 -6.11 11.04
C GLY A 387 8.28 -4.87 11.84
N ARG A 388 8.48 -3.72 11.16
CA ARG A 388 8.80 -2.44 11.81
C ARG A 388 7.65 -1.92 12.67
N THR A 389 6.42 -2.04 12.20
CA THR A 389 5.22 -1.65 12.97
C THR A 389 5.14 -2.44 14.27
N LEU A 390 5.26 -3.77 14.20
CA LEU A 390 5.22 -4.63 15.39
C LEU A 390 6.41 -4.35 16.34
N ARG A 391 7.62 -4.21 15.81
CA ARG A 391 8.78 -3.89 16.63
C ARG A 391 8.68 -2.51 17.26
N ARG A 392 8.45 -1.46 16.43
CA ARG A 392 8.62 -0.08 16.88
C ARG A 392 7.41 0.44 17.64
N LEU A 393 6.18 0.21 17.13
CA LEU A 393 4.98 0.77 17.74
C LEU A 393 4.40 -0.09 18.88
N VAL A 394 4.60 -1.42 18.83
CA VAL A 394 4.12 -2.32 19.88
C VAL A 394 5.22 -2.57 20.89
N ARG A 395 6.33 -3.23 20.49
CA ARG A 395 7.32 -3.72 21.46
C ARG A 395 8.22 -2.63 22.03
N GLN A 396 8.68 -1.66 21.22
CA GLN A 396 9.62 -0.63 21.70
C GLN A 396 8.90 0.58 22.32
N ASN A 397 7.95 1.16 21.63
CA ASN A 397 7.30 2.40 22.08
C ASN A 397 6.03 2.14 22.89
N GLY A 398 5.39 0.97 22.76
CA GLY A 398 4.18 0.62 23.49
C GLY A 398 2.97 1.51 23.20
N VAL A 399 2.95 2.19 22.02
CA VAL A 399 1.85 3.11 21.65
C VAL A 399 0.65 2.40 21.05
N LEU A 400 0.84 1.16 20.58
CA LEU A 400 -0.21 0.27 20.15
C LEU A 400 -0.15 -1.03 20.97
N SER A 401 -1.32 -1.55 21.35
CA SER A 401 -1.40 -2.93 21.78
C SER A 401 -1.21 -3.86 20.58
N LEU A 402 -0.77 -5.11 20.82
CA LEU A 402 -0.60 -6.07 19.73
C LEU A 402 -1.90 -6.35 18.97
N PRO A 403 -3.08 -6.57 19.64
CA PRO A 403 -4.34 -6.71 18.91
C PRO A 403 -4.70 -5.48 18.06
N GLU A 404 -4.44 -4.26 18.53
CA GLU A 404 -4.70 -3.04 17.74
C GLU A 404 -3.75 -2.92 16.54
N ALA A 405 -2.48 -3.28 16.68
CA ALA A 405 -1.56 -3.33 15.55
C ALA A 405 -2.00 -4.36 14.50
N VAL A 406 -2.40 -5.57 14.93
CA VAL A 406 -2.98 -6.59 14.04
C VAL A 406 -4.22 -6.05 13.34
N ARG A 407 -5.12 -5.37 14.05
CA ARG A 407 -6.34 -4.77 13.48
C ARG A 407 -6.01 -3.77 12.37
N ARG A 408 -4.99 -2.92 12.56
CA ARG A 408 -4.54 -1.91 11.58
C ARG A 408 -3.86 -2.52 10.36
N CYS A 409 -3.29 -3.70 10.50
CA CYS A 409 -2.64 -4.45 9.42
C CYS A 409 -3.59 -5.40 8.68
N THR A 410 -4.82 -5.64 9.18
CA THR A 410 -5.69 -6.72 8.68
C THR A 410 -7.14 -6.27 8.48
N LEU A 411 -7.90 -6.07 9.56
CA LEU A 411 -9.33 -5.77 9.52
C LEU A 411 -9.62 -4.42 8.90
N ILE A 412 -8.90 -3.36 9.32
CA ILE A 412 -9.11 -2.00 8.77
C ILE A 412 -8.90 -1.98 7.26
N PRO A 413 -7.75 -2.46 6.69
CA PRO A 413 -7.60 -2.53 5.25
C PRO A 413 -8.65 -3.41 4.56
N ALA A 414 -9.08 -4.53 5.17
CA ALA A 414 -10.16 -5.34 4.61
C ALA A 414 -11.47 -4.54 4.51
N ASP A 415 -11.80 -3.73 5.52
CA ASP A 415 -13.02 -2.93 5.58
C ASP A 415 -12.99 -1.70 4.66
N VAL A 416 -11.81 -1.12 4.41
CA VAL A 416 -11.65 -0.05 3.41
C VAL A 416 -12.14 -0.49 2.04
N VAL A 417 -11.75 -1.68 1.61
CA VAL A 417 -12.11 -2.23 0.30
C VAL A 417 -13.45 -2.98 0.34
N GLY A 418 -13.76 -3.62 1.46
CA GLY A 418 -14.86 -4.59 1.62
C GLY A 418 -16.26 -4.03 1.42
N SER A 419 -16.44 -2.70 1.43
CA SER A 419 -17.76 -2.08 1.17
C SER A 419 -18.26 -2.35 -0.24
N GLY A 420 -17.39 -2.31 -1.24
CA GLY A 420 -17.69 -2.56 -2.65
C GLY A 420 -17.22 -3.93 -3.15
N VAL A 421 -16.41 -4.65 -2.36
CA VAL A 421 -15.76 -5.91 -2.76
C VAL A 421 -16.08 -7.01 -1.75
N PRO A 422 -17.18 -7.78 -1.95
CA PRO A 422 -17.66 -8.74 -0.95
C PRO A 422 -16.64 -9.80 -0.52
N THR A 423 -15.71 -10.20 -1.39
CA THR A 423 -14.67 -11.19 -1.09
C THR A 423 -13.73 -10.72 0.04
N MET A 424 -13.53 -9.42 0.20
CA MET A 424 -12.71 -8.85 1.26
C MET A 424 -13.33 -9.02 2.67
N ARG A 425 -14.64 -9.27 2.76
CA ARG A 425 -15.30 -9.56 4.05
C ARG A 425 -14.86 -10.88 4.68
N ARG A 426 -14.26 -11.78 3.90
CA ARG A 426 -13.68 -13.04 4.41
C ARG A 426 -12.19 -12.94 4.72
N LYS A 427 -11.59 -11.77 4.56
CA LYS A 427 -10.17 -11.50 4.85
C LYS A 427 -10.02 -10.61 6.09
N GLY A 428 -8.84 -10.58 6.67
CA GLY A 428 -8.56 -9.79 7.87
C GLY A 428 -9.18 -10.35 9.17
N ARG A 429 -9.58 -11.62 9.18
CA ARG A 429 -10.30 -12.31 10.27
C ARG A 429 -9.78 -13.72 10.49
N VAL A 430 -9.85 -14.22 11.73
CA VAL A 430 -9.60 -15.63 12.04
C VAL A 430 -10.90 -16.23 12.58
N GLN A 431 -11.83 -16.51 11.67
CA GLN A 431 -13.19 -17.00 11.98
C GLN A 431 -13.58 -18.12 11.02
N ALA A 432 -14.46 -19.03 11.50
CA ALA A 432 -15.05 -20.06 10.62
C ALA A 432 -15.77 -19.43 9.43
N GLY A 433 -15.49 -19.95 8.23
CA GLY A 433 -16.00 -19.43 6.96
C GLY A 433 -15.13 -18.36 6.30
N CYS A 434 -14.11 -17.82 6.98
CA CYS A 434 -13.13 -16.89 6.40
C CYS A 434 -12.03 -17.63 5.62
N ASP A 435 -11.39 -16.92 4.72
CA ASP A 435 -10.26 -17.43 3.96
C ASP A 435 -9.10 -17.74 4.92
N ALA A 436 -8.43 -18.88 4.73
CA ALA A 436 -7.26 -19.25 5.52
C ALA A 436 -5.99 -18.52 5.01
N ASP A 437 -6.10 -17.18 5.00
CA ASP A 437 -4.99 -16.25 4.81
C ASP A 437 -4.49 -15.87 6.20
N LEU A 438 -3.39 -16.47 6.63
CA LEU A 438 -2.93 -16.42 8.01
C LEU A 438 -1.45 -16.06 8.09
N THR A 439 -1.09 -15.27 9.11
CA THR A 439 0.29 -14.97 9.46
C THR A 439 0.59 -15.45 10.86
N VAL A 440 1.62 -16.27 10.99
CA VAL A 440 2.11 -16.83 12.27
C VAL A 440 3.47 -16.23 12.56
N PHE A 441 3.60 -15.54 13.68
CA PHE A 441 4.84 -14.84 14.03
C PHE A 441 5.16 -14.91 15.53
N ASP A 442 6.44 -14.76 15.84
CA ASP A 442 6.92 -14.63 17.20
C ASP A 442 6.82 -13.15 17.64
N PRO A 443 5.95 -12.79 18.59
CA PRO A 443 5.75 -11.41 19.01
C PRO A 443 6.97 -10.80 19.70
N GLU A 444 7.87 -11.62 20.26
CA GLU A 444 9.06 -11.16 20.98
C GLU A 444 10.24 -10.83 20.03
N THR A 445 10.31 -11.52 18.89
CA THR A 445 11.47 -11.42 17.99
C THR A 445 11.16 -10.80 16.63
N VAL A 446 9.89 -10.74 16.22
CA VAL A 446 9.49 -10.15 14.91
C VAL A 446 10.07 -8.76 14.72
N SER A 447 10.75 -8.55 13.58
CA SER A 447 11.48 -7.30 13.32
C SER A 447 11.75 -7.10 11.83
N ASP A 448 11.69 -5.83 11.40
CA ASP A 448 12.27 -5.39 10.12
C ASP A 448 13.80 -5.50 10.16
N ARG A 449 14.40 -5.75 9.00
CA ARG A 449 15.86 -5.84 8.83
C ARG A 449 16.37 -4.99 7.67
N ALA A 450 15.49 -4.55 6.78
CA ALA A 450 15.84 -3.67 5.68
C ALA A 450 16.30 -2.29 6.18
N THR A 451 17.31 -1.76 5.52
CA THR A 451 17.85 -0.42 5.73
C THR A 451 17.91 0.32 4.40
N TYR A 452 18.23 1.62 4.40
CA TYR A 452 18.41 2.40 3.15
C TYR A 452 19.64 1.98 2.34
N THR A 453 20.51 1.14 2.89
CA THR A 453 21.70 0.57 2.21
C THR A 453 21.51 -0.91 1.83
N GLU A 454 20.75 -1.66 2.63
CA GLU A 454 20.42 -3.08 2.40
C GLU A 454 18.90 -3.22 2.27
N THR A 455 18.35 -2.70 1.18
CA THR A 455 16.91 -2.45 1.01
C THR A 455 16.05 -3.69 0.85
N VAL A 456 16.62 -4.81 0.39
CA VAL A 456 15.89 -6.08 0.13
C VAL A 456 16.03 -7.10 1.25
N ARG A 457 16.60 -6.71 2.40
CA ARG A 457 16.75 -7.60 3.54
C ARG A 457 15.41 -7.81 4.22
N HIS A 458 14.83 -9.00 4.04
CA HIS A 458 13.50 -9.33 4.57
C HIS A 458 13.45 -9.33 6.10
N SER A 459 12.25 -9.17 6.64
CA SER A 459 11.95 -9.25 8.08
C SER A 459 12.28 -10.63 8.67
N SER A 460 12.41 -10.71 9.98
CA SER A 460 12.58 -11.94 10.76
C SER A 460 11.43 -12.13 11.73
N GLY A 461 11.23 -13.38 12.21
CA GLY A 461 10.21 -13.71 13.20
C GLY A 461 8.82 -13.96 12.61
N PHE A 462 8.62 -13.84 11.28
CA PHE A 462 7.45 -14.34 10.58
C PHE A 462 7.67 -15.81 10.25
N VAL A 463 7.15 -16.69 11.13
CA VAL A 463 7.45 -18.12 11.08
C VAL A 463 6.70 -18.81 9.94
N HIS A 464 5.39 -18.51 9.79
CA HIS A 464 4.60 -19.05 8.70
C HIS A 464 3.69 -17.98 8.10
N VAL A 465 3.53 -18.01 6.78
CA VAL A 465 2.55 -17.22 6.03
C VAL A 465 1.78 -18.16 5.12
N LEU A 466 0.46 -18.13 5.24
CA LEU A 466 -0.46 -18.99 4.49
C LEU A 466 -1.41 -18.13 3.65
N VAL A 467 -1.59 -18.52 2.40
CA VAL A 467 -2.54 -17.93 1.48
C VAL A 467 -3.50 -19.02 1.00
N GLY A 468 -4.78 -18.88 1.30
CA GLY A 468 -5.77 -19.90 1.02
C GLY A 468 -5.40 -21.27 1.61
N GLY A 469 -4.86 -21.30 2.85
CA GLY A 469 -4.45 -22.50 3.56
C GLY A 469 -3.14 -23.13 3.04
N ARG A 470 -2.46 -22.54 2.07
CA ARG A 470 -1.19 -23.03 1.52
C ARG A 470 -0.02 -22.18 2.00
N PHE A 471 1.03 -22.83 2.50
CA PHE A 471 2.23 -22.12 2.92
C PHE A 471 2.89 -21.40 1.74
N VAL A 472 3.21 -20.15 1.92
CA VAL A 472 4.10 -19.32 1.10
C VAL A 472 5.42 -19.13 1.83
N VAL A 473 5.35 -18.94 3.17
CA VAL A 473 6.50 -18.99 4.06
C VAL A 473 6.27 -20.09 5.09
N ARG A 474 7.27 -20.94 5.31
CA ARG A 474 7.23 -22.01 6.30
C ARG A 474 8.57 -22.07 7.03
N ASP A 475 8.52 -22.09 8.37
CA ASP A 475 9.71 -22.10 9.24
C ASP A 475 10.70 -20.96 8.86
N GLU A 476 10.17 -19.73 8.70
CA GLU A 476 10.85 -18.52 8.23
C GLU A 476 11.46 -18.61 6.80
N CYS A 477 11.20 -19.70 6.09
CA CYS A 477 11.72 -19.92 4.74
C CYS A 477 10.63 -19.70 3.68
N LEU A 478 10.93 -18.86 2.69
CA LEU A 478 10.07 -18.71 1.52
C LEU A 478 10.03 -20.02 0.72
N LEU A 479 8.83 -20.37 0.22
CA LEU A 479 8.62 -21.46 -0.73
C LEU A 479 8.48 -20.87 -2.14
N PRO A 480 9.56 -20.79 -2.94
CA PRO A 480 9.57 -19.99 -4.18
C PRO A 480 8.59 -20.48 -5.26
N THR A 481 8.22 -21.76 -5.22
CA THR A 481 7.26 -22.36 -6.17
C THR A 481 5.81 -22.24 -5.73
N ALA A 482 5.54 -21.74 -4.52
CA ALA A 482 4.19 -21.55 -4.02
C ALA A 482 3.58 -20.26 -4.61
N LEU A 483 2.59 -20.41 -5.47
CA LEU A 483 1.87 -19.33 -6.13
C LEU A 483 0.34 -19.49 -5.92
N PRO A 484 -0.15 -19.55 -4.66
CA PRO A 484 -1.55 -19.79 -4.37
C PRO A 484 -2.42 -18.54 -4.50
N GLY A 485 -1.84 -17.37 -4.73
CA GLY A 485 -2.51 -16.08 -4.76
C GLY A 485 -3.63 -16.02 -5.79
N ARG A 486 -4.73 -15.37 -5.40
CA ARG A 486 -5.94 -15.21 -6.23
C ARG A 486 -6.24 -13.75 -6.45
N ALA A 487 -6.87 -13.45 -7.58
CA ALA A 487 -7.36 -12.11 -7.88
C ALA A 487 -8.49 -11.71 -6.92
N VAL A 488 -8.39 -10.50 -6.38
CA VAL A 488 -9.47 -9.80 -5.69
C VAL A 488 -10.06 -8.82 -6.70
N ARG A 489 -11.35 -8.89 -6.95
CA ARG A 489 -12.08 -8.07 -7.94
C ARG A 489 -13.37 -7.54 -7.33
N ALA A 490 -13.81 -6.33 -7.80
CA ALA A 490 -15.13 -5.77 -7.51
C ALA A 490 -16.26 -6.48 -8.26
#